data_7b0d860aa99c893b4e753d1d88ac0497
#
_entry.id   7b0d860aa99c893b4e753d1d88ac0497
#
_cell.length_a   1.000
_cell.length_b   1.000
_cell.length_c   1.000
_cell.angle_alpha   90.00
_cell.angle_beta   90.00
_cell.angle_gamma   90.00
#
_symmetry.space_group_name_H-M   'P 1'
#
loop_
_entity.id
_entity.type
_entity.pdbx_description
1 polymer ?
#
loop_
_entity_poly.entity_id
_entity_poly.type
_entity_poly.pdbx_seq_one_letter_code
_entity_poly.pdbx_strand_id
1 'polypeptide(L)'
;MTCGDASSGCLGHTEGQSLNKPKLIEGLLHVDVMSIACGTEHVAVVGNNGEVYTWGNGTHGKLGLGNEENYTLPKQVSFSEPVNVKEVFGSETGTMFLTDEGIVWACGSNKNNRLGLNNRQGFLAALKQAFTKVIAF
;
A
#
# COMPACT_ATOMS: atom_id res chain seq x y z
N MET A 1 6.71 -0.36 15.15
CA MET A 1 7.71 0.71 15.39
C MET A 1 8.54 0.93 14.14
N THR A 2 8.94 2.16 13.89
CA THR A 2 9.77 2.55 12.73
C THR A 2 10.90 3.48 13.16
N CYS A 3 12.01 3.46 12.42
CA CYS A 3 13.11 4.39 12.52
C CYS A 3 13.79 4.54 11.15
N GLY A 4 14.69 5.50 11.00
CA GLY A 4 15.43 5.75 9.78
C GLY A 4 15.15 7.11 9.16
N ASP A 5 15.32 7.21 7.86
CA ASP A 5 15.11 8.43 7.07
C ASP A 5 13.61 8.71 6.88
N ALA A 6 13.22 9.95 7.09
CA ALA A 6 11.84 10.41 6.96
C ALA A 6 11.52 11.10 5.62
N SER A 7 12.49 11.23 4.70
CA SER A 7 12.37 12.05 3.48
C SER A 7 11.16 11.69 2.60
N SER A 8 10.79 10.41 2.55
CA SER A 8 9.64 9.93 1.77
C SER A 8 8.36 9.78 2.59
N GLY A 9 8.35 10.19 3.88
CA GLY A 9 7.20 10.03 4.77
C GLY A 9 6.94 8.58 5.20
N CYS A 10 7.88 7.65 4.98
CA CYS A 10 7.68 6.21 5.22
C CYS A 10 7.68 5.80 6.70
N LEU A 11 8.05 6.69 7.63
CA LEU A 11 8.13 6.33 9.04
C LEU A 11 6.76 6.23 9.73
N GLY A 12 5.71 6.81 9.15
CA GLY A 12 4.37 6.75 9.72
C GLY A 12 4.11 7.73 10.88
N HIS A 13 4.87 8.82 10.97
CA HIS A 13 4.78 9.83 12.03
C HIS A 13 4.49 11.22 11.47
N THR A 14 3.80 12.05 12.26
CA THR A 14 3.42 13.44 11.86
C THR A 14 4.62 14.37 11.69
N GLU A 15 5.68 14.14 12.42
CA GLU A 15 6.76 15.12 12.57
C GLU A 15 7.73 15.19 11.39
N GLY A 16 7.68 14.24 10.45
CA GLY A 16 8.51 14.25 9.24
C GLY A 16 10.02 14.27 9.51
N GLN A 17 10.45 13.95 10.74
CA GLN A 17 11.85 13.92 11.13
C GLN A 17 12.41 12.50 11.09
N SER A 18 13.65 12.38 10.61
CA SER A 18 14.38 11.12 10.66
C SER A 18 14.64 10.69 12.11
N LEU A 19 14.46 9.40 12.36
CA LEU A 19 14.57 8.84 13.71
C LEU A 19 15.73 7.85 13.78
N ASN A 20 16.61 8.07 14.75
CA ASN A 20 17.74 7.16 15.03
C ASN A 20 17.38 6.02 16.00
N LYS A 21 16.17 6.06 16.56
CA LYS A 21 15.62 5.02 17.45
C LYS A 21 14.22 4.65 17.01
N PRO A 22 13.80 3.37 17.17
CA PRO A 22 12.44 2.94 16.86
C PRO A 22 11.40 3.70 17.68
N LYS A 23 10.39 4.24 17.01
CA LYS A 23 9.20 4.90 17.59
C LYS A 23 7.94 4.15 17.22
N LEU A 24 7.00 4.03 18.13
CA LEU A 24 5.68 3.44 17.88
C LEU A 24 4.90 4.28 16.86
N ILE A 25 4.23 3.61 15.93
CA ILE A 25 3.30 4.27 14.99
C ILE A 25 1.94 4.34 15.68
N GLU A 26 1.56 5.52 16.16
CA GLU A 26 0.33 5.73 16.93
C GLU A 26 -0.93 5.32 16.15
N GLY A 27 -0.97 5.58 14.84
CA GLY A 27 -2.10 5.21 13.97
C GLY A 27 -2.32 3.71 13.81
N LEU A 28 -1.38 2.86 14.25
CA LEU A 28 -1.47 1.40 14.17
C LEU A 28 -1.54 0.69 15.53
N LEU A 29 -1.68 1.42 16.63
CA LEU A 29 -1.71 0.82 17.98
C LEU A 29 -2.88 -0.14 18.20
N HIS A 30 -3.96 0.00 17.43
CA HIS A 30 -5.14 -0.86 17.46
C HIS A 30 -5.10 -2.00 16.44
N VAL A 31 -4.00 -2.11 15.67
CA VAL A 31 -3.86 -3.09 14.58
C VAL A 31 -2.86 -4.17 14.99
N ASP A 32 -3.33 -5.41 15.02
CA ASP A 32 -2.45 -6.58 15.12
C ASP A 32 -1.87 -6.89 13.76
N VAL A 33 -0.66 -6.39 13.49
CA VAL A 33 -0.02 -6.50 12.19
C VAL A 33 0.38 -7.94 11.88
N MET A 34 -0.11 -8.49 10.77
CA MET A 34 0.15 -9.84 10.29
C MET A 34 1.15 -9.88 9.13
N SER A 35 1.16 -8.85 8.28
CA SER A 35 2.05 -8.74 7.14
C SER A 35 2.48 -7.31 6.94
N ILE A 36 3.72 -7.11 6.53
CA ILE A 36 4.29 -5.81 6.19
C ILE A 36 5.10 -5.90 4.92
N ALA A 37 4.98 -4.90 4.07
CA ALA A 37 5.83 -4.74 2.90
C ALA A 37 6.31 -3.28 2.79
N CYS A 38 7.56 -3.13 2.40
CA CYS A 38 8.15 -1.85 2.06
C CYS A 38 8.47 -1.83 0.57
N GLY A 39 7.94 -0.83 -0.13
CA GLY A 39 8.46 -0.44 -1.43
C GLY A 39 9.68 0.46 -1.25
N THR A 40 10.11 1.10 -2.33
CA THR A 40 11.26 2.04 -2.25
C THR A 40 10.93 3.24 -1.38
N GLU A 41 9.72 3.77 -1.46
CA GLU A 41 9.32 5.02 -0.79
C GLU A 41 7.92 4.94 -0.16
N HIS A 42 7.40 3.74 0.07
CA HIS A 42 6.11 3.54 0.72
C HIS A 42 6.08 2.26 1.54
N VAL A 43 5.13 2.19 2.44
CA VAL A 43 4.91 1.05 3.33
C VAL A 43 3.45 0.63 3.24
N ALA A 44 3.22 -0.67 3.33
CA ALA A 44 1.89 -1.26 3.46
C ALA A 44 1.89 -2.30 4.58
N VAL A 45 0.83 -2.33 5.38
CA VAL A 45 0.62 -3.33 6.43
C VAL A 45 -0.77 -3.94 6.33
N VAL A 46 -0.88 -5.18 6.75
CA VAL A 46 -2.13 -5.92 6.87
C VAL A 46 -2.33 -6.31 8.33
N GLY A 47 -3.50 -6.01 8.86
CA GLY A 47 -3.92 -6.44 10.19
C GLY A 47 -4.57 -7.83 10.19
N ASN A 48 -4.74 -8.41 11.38
CA ASN A 48 -5.32 -9.75 11.56
C ASN A 48 -6.80 -9.86 11.14
N ASN A 49 -7.49 -8.72 11.02
CA ASN A 49 -8.86 -8.65 10.50
C ASN A 49 -8.93 -8.46 8.98
N GLY A 50 -7.77 -8.51 8.29
CA GLY A 50 -7.68 -8.31 6.85
C GLY A 50 -7.72 -6.84 6.39
N GLU A 51 -7.74 -5.90 7.33
CA GLU A 51 -7.63 -4.46 7.05
C GLU A 51 -6.22 -4.10 6.57
N VAL A 52 -6.14 -3.13 5.69
CA VAL A 52 -4.90 -2.69 5.06
C VAL A 52 -4.67 -1.22 5.33
N TYR A 53 -3.43 -0.86 5.63
CA TYR A 53 -2.97 0.52 5.77
C TYR A 53 -1.75 0.75 4.90
N THR A 54 -1.71 1.91 4.24
CA THR A 54 -0.58 2.34 3.41
C THR A 54 -0.18 3.77 3.73
N TRP A 55 1.09 4.10 3.53
CA TRP A 55 1.62 5.47 3.68
C TRP A 55 2.96 5.61 2.97
N GLY A 56 3.46 6.86 2.90
CA GLY A 56 4.65 7.24 2.17
C GLY A 56 4.33 7.96 0.87
N ASN A 57 5.17 7.78 -0.13
CA ASN A 57 5.01 8.36 -1.46
C ASN A 57 3.88 7.70 -2.24
N GLY A 58 2.92 8.51 -2.73
CA GLY A 58 1.73 8.05 -3.45
C GLY A 58 1.82 8.11 -4.97
N THR A 59 2.97 8.45 -5.54
CA THR A 59 3.18 8.54 -6.99
C THR A 59 2.73 7.27 -7.71
N HIS A 60 2.08 7.42 -8.85
CA HIS A 60 1.46 6.35 -9.64
C HIS A 60 0.26 5.66 -8.96
N GLY A 61 -0.27 6.20 -7.87
CA GLY A 61 -1.36 5.57 -7.13
C GLY A 61 -0.95 4.31 -6.35
N LYS A 62 0.34 4.14 -6.05
CA LYS A 62 0.88 2.92 -5.42
C LYS A 62 0.41 2.68 -3.99
N LEU A 63 -0.20 3.69 -3.33
CA LEU A 63 -0.83 3.52 -2.02
C LEU A 63 -2.24 2.93 -2.08
N GLY A 64 -2.87 2.91 -3.26
CA GLY A 64 -4.21 2.37 -3.43
C GLY A 64 -5.32 3.23 -2.82
N LEU A 65 -5.10 4.52 -2.64
CA LEU A 65 -6.03 5.46 -1.97
C LEU A 65 -6.88 6.26 -2.96
N GLY A 66 -6.84 5.93 -4.27
CA GLY A 66 -7.61 6.62 -5.30
C GLY A 66 -7.02 7.95 -5.78
N ASN A 67 -5.81 8.28 -5.37
CA ASN A 67 -5.06 9.49 -5.75
C ASN A 67 -3.55 9.20 -5.81
N GLU A 68 -2.76 10.21 -6.12
CA GLU A 68 -1.29 10.14 -6.15
C GLU A 68 -0.64 10.99 -5.05
N GLU A 69 -1.39 11.33 -4.00
CA GLU A 69 -0.89 12.13 -2.89
C GLU A 69 0.02 11.32 -1.96
N ASN A 70 0.94 12.01 -1.31
CA ASN A 70 1.82 11.46 -0.28
C ASN A 70 1.15 11.56 1.09
N TYR A 71 1.33 10.54 1.90
CA TYR A 71 0.80 10.50 3.26
C TYR A 71 1.91 10.10 4.24
N THR A 72 2.13 10.91 5.26
CA THR A 72 3.11 10.61 6.32
C THR A 72 2.53 9.69 7.39
N LEU A 73 1.21 9.64 7.51
CA LEU A 73 0.50 8.79 8.46
C LEU A 73 -0.16 7.59 7.77
N PRO A 74 -0.28 6.44 8.45
CA PRO A 74 -1.03 5.31 7.93
C PRO A 74 -2.46 5.69 7.54
N LYS A 75 -2.86 5.34 6.33
CA LYS A 75 -4.21 5.51 5.80
C LYS A 75 -4.81 4.16 5.48
N GLN A 76 -6.03 3.93 5.96
CA GLN A 76 -6.75 2.71 5.65
C GLN A 76 -7.17 2.69 4.19
N VAL A 77 -6.92 1.56 3.55
CA VAL A 77 -7.28 1.32 2.16
C VAL A 77 -8.69 0.75 2.09
N SER A 78 -9.50 1.28 1.15
CA SER A 78 -10.85 0.77 0.88
C SER A 78 -10.89 0.07 -0.46
N PHE A 79 -11.28 -1.20 -0.46
CA PHE A 79 -11.51 -2.00 -1.66
C PHE A 79 -12.93 -1.78 -2.19
N SER A 80 -13.15 -2.01 -3.51
CA SER A 80 -14.47 -1.87 -4.13
C SER A 80 -15.47 -2.95 -3.72
N GLU A 81 -14.98 -4.05 -3.16
CA GLU A 81 -15.78 -5.13 -2.58
C GLU A 81 -15.17 -5.57 -1.24
N PRO A 82 -15.90 -6.22 -0.35
CA PRO A 82 -15.34 -6.75 0.88
C PRO A 82 -14.26 -7.79 0.59
N VAL A 83 -13.05 -7.57 1.10
CA VAL A 83 -11.91 -8.49 0.96
C VAL A 83 -11.24 -8.69 2.30
N ASN A 84 -10.69 -9.89 2.49
CA ASN A 84 -9.84 -10.22 3.63
C ASN A 84 -8.41 -10.43 3.11
N VAL A 85 -7.58 -9.40 3.25
CA VAL A 85 -6.18 -9.45 2.81
C VAL A 85 -5.37 -10.20 3.87
N LYS A 86 -4.50 -11.12 3.42
CA LYS A 86 -3.59 -11.87 4.30
C LYS A 86 -2.12 -11.49 4.12
N GLU A 87 -1.73 -11.08 2.94
CA GLU A 87 -0.34 -10.71 2.64
C GLU A 87 -0.28 -9.50 1.72
N VAL A 88 0.78 -8.72 1.85
CA VAL A 88 1.05 -7.56 1.01
C VAL A 88 2.48 -7.61 0.46
N PHE A 89 2.66 -7.07 -0.74
CA PHE A 89 3.95 -7.01 -1.43
C PHE A 89 4.15 -5.60 -1.99
N GLY A 90 5.29 -5.00 -1.70
CA GLY A 90 5.66 -3.67 -2.18
C GLY A 90 6.77 -3.73 -3.23
N SER A 91 6.72 -2.82 -4.19
CA SER A 91 7.75 -2.61 -5.18
C SER A 91 8.10 -1.11 -5.27
N GLU A 92 8.94 -0.74 -6.21
CA GLU A 92 9.24 0.68 -6.46
C GLU A 92 8.00 1.49 -6.84
N THR A 93 7.13 0.92 -7.67
CA THR A 93 6.04 1.65 -8.33
C THR A 93 4.65 1.09 -8.09
N GLY A 94 4.50 0.10 -7.21
CA GLY A 94 3.22 -0.53 -6.98
C GLY A 94 3.14 -1.35 -5.71
N THR A 95 1.93 -1.75 -5.37
CA THR A 95 1.61 -2.61 -4.23
C THR A 95 0.65 -3.70 -4.68
N MET A 96 0.86 -4.92 -4.20
CA MET A 96 -0.02 -6.06 -4.43
C MET A 96 -0.53 -6.60 -3.10
N PHE A 97 -1.74 -7.08 -3.10
CA PHE A 97 -2.44 -7.60 -1.92
C PHE A 97 -3.02 -8.98 -2.26
N LEU A 98 -2.67 -9.97 -1.47
CA LEU A 98 -3.19 -11.32 -1.60
C LEU A 98 -4.28 -11.55 -0.56
N THR A 99 -5.46 -11.98 -1.01
CA THR A 99 -6.56 -12.32 -0.12
C THR A 99 -6.48 -13.78 0.36
N ASP A 100 -7.24 -14.11 1.40
CA ASP A 100 -7.40 -15.47 1.91
C ASP A 100 -8.04 -16.42 0.88
N GLU A 101 -8.82 -15.89 -0.07
CA GLU A 101 -9.39 -16.62 -1.20
C GLU A 101 -8.40 -16.85 -2.36
N GLY A 102 -7.16 -16.33 -2.26
CA GLY A 102 -6.15 -16.45 -3.31
C GLY A 102 -6.28 -15.43 -4.44
N ILE A 103 -7.09 -14.38 -4.24
CA ILE A 103 -7.27 -13.30 -5.21
C ILE A 103 -6.17 -12.25 -4.99
N VAL A 104 -5.57 -11.78 -6.07
CA VAL A 104 -4.59 -10.70 -6.05
C VAL A 104 -5.23 -9.38 -6.47
N TRP A 105 -5.06 -8.37 -5.66
CA TRP A 105 -5.37 -6.98 -5.96
C TRP A 105 -4.07 -6.22 -6.17
N ALA A 106 -4.05 -5.28 -7.09
CA ALA A 106 -2.86 -4.47 -7.37
C ALA A 106 -3.21 -3.01 -7.59
N CYS A 107 -2.29 -2.13 -7.21
CA CYS A 107 -2.34 -0.70 -7.51
C CYS A 107 -0.93 -0.19 -7.84
N GLY A 108 -0.86 0.96 -8.51
CA GLY A 108 0.38 1.56 -8.94
C GLY A 108 0.57 1.59 -10.45
N SER A 109 1.82 1.76 -10.90
CA SER A 109 2.15 1.86 -12.32
C SER A 109 1.95 0.53 -13.06
N ASN A 110 1.16 0.58 -14.15
CA ASN A 110 1.03 -0.55 -15.07
C ASN A 110 1.93 -0.44 -16.31
N LYS A 111 3.00 0.35 -16.24
CA LYS A 111 3.99 0.46 -17.32
C LYS A 111 4.55 -0.93 -17.66
N ASN A 112 4.62 -1.25 -18.95
CA ASN A 112 5.04 -2.57 -19.43
C ASN A 112 4.14 -3.72 -18.96
N ASN A 113 2.87 -3.44 -18.65
CA ASN A 113 1.89 -4.43 -18.17
C ASN A 113 2.32 -5.16 -16.89
N ARG A 114 3.10 -4.52 -16.02
CA ARG A 114 3.67 -5.14 -14.80
C ARG A 114 2.65 -5.58 -13.77
N LEU A 115 1.43 -5.02 -13.83
CA LEU A 115 0.32 -5.45 -12.98
C LEU A 115 -0.49 -6.62 -13.57
N GLY A 116 -0.11 -7.12 -14.76
CA GLY A 116 -0.78 -8.27 -15.39
C GLY A 116 -2.19 -7.98 -15.92
N LEU A 117 -2.56 -6.72 -16.11
CA LEU A 117 -3.95 -6.32 -16.46
C LEU A 117 -4.29 -6.47 -17.93
N ASN A 118 -3.34 -6.76 -18.77
CA ASN A 118 -3.44 -7.04 -20.22
C ASN A 118 -4.35 -6.10 -21.02
N ASN A 119 -4.53 -4.84 -20.59
CA ASN A 119 -5.27 -3.84 -21.33
C ASN A 119 -4.57 -2.49 -21.31
N ARG A 120 -4.65 -1.76 -22.43
CA ARG A 120 -4.10 -0.41 -22.56
C ARG A 120 -4.86 0.63 -21.70
N GLN A 121 -6.08 0.32 -21.27
CA GLN A 121 -6.89 1.17 -20.41
C GLN A 121 -6.49 1.05 -18.92
N GLY A 122 -5.73 0.03 -18.55
CA GLY A 122 -5.28 -0.20 -17.18
C GLY A 122 -4.50 0.97 -16.57
N PHE A 123 -3.79 1.75 -17.40
CA PHE A 123 -3.08 2.94 -16.92
C PHE A 123 -4.04 4.03 -16.41
N LEU A 124 -5.12 4.32 -17.15
CA LEU A 124 -6.13 5.31 -16.75
C LEU A 124 -7.07 4.77 -15.67
N ALA A 125 -7.35 3.47 -15.66
CA ALA A 125 -8.17 2.82 -14.65
C ALA A 125 -7.43 2.72 -13.30
N ALA A 126 -6.13 2.43 -13.31
CA ALA A 126 -5.31 2.41 -12.10
C ALA A 126 -5.17 3.81 -11.45
N LEU A 127 -5.22 4.88 -12.26
CA LEU A 127 -5.27 6.25 -11.76
C LEU A 127 -6.65 6.66 -11.21
N LYS A 128 -7.73 6.03 -11.68
CA LYS A 128 -9.10 6.39 -11.30
C LYS A 128 -9.74 5.43 -10.30
N GLN A 129 -9.26 4.20 -10.22
CA GLN A 129 -9.73 3.19 -9.28
C GLN A 129 -8.57 2.77 -8.38
N ALA A 130 -8.80 2.82 -7.09
CA ALA A 130 -7.78 2.52 -6.09
C ALA A 130 -7.12 1.15 -6.29
N PHE A 131 -7.88 0.19 -6.85
CA PHE A 131 -7.41 -1.18 -7.06
C PHE A 131 -7.95 -1.80 -8.34
N THR A 132 -7.15 -2.65 -8.94
CA THR A 132 -7.60 -3.55 -9.99
C THR A 132 -7.40 -4.99 -9.53
N LYS A 133 -8.47 -5.77 -9.62
CA LYS A 133 -8.43 -7.20 -9.36
C LYS A 133 -7.62 -7.89 -10.46
N VAL A 134 -6.52 -8.48 -10.09
CA VAL A 134 -5.76 -9.39 -10.95
C VAL A 134 -6.34 -10.78 -10.73
N ILE A 135 -6.88 -11.38 -11.77
CA ILE A 135 -7.40 -12.75 -11.66
C ILE A 135 -6.21 -13.66 -11.38
N ALA A 136 -6.18 -14.20 -10.17
CA ALA A 136 -5.25 -15.27 -9.84
C ALA A 136 -5.71 -16.56 -10.53
N PHE A 137 -4.76 -17.30 -11.04
CA PHE A 137 -4.96 -18.62 -11.63
C PHE A 137 -5.34 -19.64 -10.55
#